data_eeab1b169fe6afa5d785a34cc6c0f215
#
_entry.id   eeab1b169fe6afa5d785a34cc6c0f215
#
_cell.length_a   1.000
_cell.length_b   1.000
_cell.length_c   1.000
_cell.angle_alpha   90.00
_cell.angle_beta   90.00
_cell.angle_gamma   90.00
#
_symmetry.space_group_name_H-M   'P 1'
#
loop_
_entity.id
_entity.type
_entity.pdbx_description
1 polymer ?
#
loop_
_entity_poly.entity_id
_entity_poly.type
_entity_poly.pdbx_seq_one_letter_code
_entity_poly.pdbx_strand_id
1 'polypeptide(L)'
;MEDMNIWSAMALNTAPESQNRIHGDELAKEYGFEGGLVPGVTISAYLVHPLIGLWGKEWLDSGFANCRITSPLYDEELFEVKSNIVDETHAHTTLIRRNGVVSANAEIKIIKNLPKPPLLRADKLVEEGFTPPHATKEVWNELKSRGCKAFKFTWGDEDPLIYLRDASDLPDLLQPREGGFSNLSFLLGCSNWVLSGNAYMNPWIHVQTISQNYRAVSYGTPLISEMQVNSVFEKKGHEFIDVGVNLFDEEDKKCVMTINLIAIYRLRGS
;
A
#
# COMPACT_ATOMS: atom_id res chain seq x y z
N MET A 1 15.63 28.19 -8.11
CA MET A 1 16.24 26.94 -7.60
C MET A 1 15.07 26.18 -7.01
N GLU A 2 14.75 25.02 -7.60
CA GLU A 2 13.73 24.14 -7.03
C GLU A 2 14.23 23.70 -5.65
N ASP A 3 13.45 23.96 -4.60
CA ASP A 3 13.74 23.48 -3.25
C ASP A 3 13.56 21.97 -3.23
N MET A 4 14.65 21.26 -3.53
CA MET A 4 14.68 19.81 -3.49
C MET A 4 14.89 19.38 -2.04
N ASN A 5 13.80 18.94 -1.38
CA ASN A 5 13.88 18.36 -0.04
C ASN A 5 14.34 16.90 -0.16
N ILE A 6 15.40 16.53 0.57
CA ILE A 6 15.93 15.16 0.62
C ILE A 6 15.73 14.62 2.03
N TRP A 7 15.06 13.48 2.11
CA TRP A 7 14.92 12.69 3.32
C TRP A 7 15.59 11.33 3.14
N SER A 8 16.32 10.87 4.12
CA SER A 8 17.07 9.61 4.08
C SER A 8 16.69 8.72 5.25
N ALA A 9 16.62 7.41 5.01
CA ALA A 9 16.39 6.43 6.05
C ALA A 9 17.02 5.08 5.68
N MET A 10 16.99 4.15 6.63
CA MET A 10 17.33 2.75 6.42
C MET A 10 16.03 1.96 6.24
N ALA A 11 15.93 1.20 5.17
CA ALA A 11 14.76 0.42 4.83
C ALA A 11 14.43 -0.62 5.90
N LEU A 12 13.15 -0.83 6.14
CA LEU A 12 12.60 -1.84 7.03
C LEU A 12 11.71 -2.80 6.24
N ASN A 13 12.06 -4.07 6.22
CA ASN A 13 11.13 -5.10 5.76
C ASN A 13 10.07 -5.34 6.85
N THR A 14 8.88 -4.79 6.66
CA THR A 14 7.78 -4.88 7.63
C THR A 14 7.02 -6.19 7.59
N ALA A 15 7.42 -7.16 6.73
CA ALA A 15 6.67 -8.41 6.53
C ALA A 15 7.57 -9.65 6.28
N PRO A 16 8.71 -9.82 7.01
CA PRO A 16 9.65 -10.91 6.72
C PRO A 16 9.03 -12.31 6.91
N GLU A 17 8.09 -12.44 7.85
CA GLU A 17 7.39 -13.69 8.19
C GLU A 17 6.01 -13.82 7.53
N SER A 18 5.69 -12.96 6.55
CA SER A 18 4.37 -12.98 5.92
C SER A 18 4.15 -14.25 5.07
N GLN A 19 2.87 -14.57 4.83
CA GLN A 19 2.51 -15.68 3.93
C GLN A 19 3.00 -15.44 2.48
N ASN A 20 3.21 -14.18 2.09
CA ASN A 20 3.86 -13.85 0.83
C ASN A 20 5.39 -13.97 1.00
N ARG A 21 5.90 -15.14 0.77
CA ARG A 21 7.31 -15.50 1.01
C ARG A 21 8.34 -14.75 0.15
N ILE A 22 7.91 -13.87 -0.77
CA ILE A 22 8.84 -12.98 -1.49
C ILE A 22 9.51 -11.96 -0.56
N HIS A 23 8.94 -11.74 0.63
CA HIS A 23 9.52 -10.91 1.68
C HIS A 23 10.55 -11.66 2.52
N GLY A 24 10.66 -13.00 2.39
CA GLY A 24 11.69 -13.82 3.00
C GLY A 24 12.86 -14.05 2.04
N ASP A 25 14.07 -14.11 2.58
CA ASP A 25 15.32 -14.20 1.81
C ASP A 25 15.42 -15.42 0.91
N GLU A 26 15.03 -16.60 1.42
CA GLU A 26 15.19 -17.87 0.71
C GLU A 26 14.45 -17.86 -0.63
N LEU A 27 13.12 -17.63 -0.59
CA LEU A 27 12.31 -17.65 -1.80
C LEU A 27 12.67 -16.49 -2.74
N ALA A 28 12.96 -15.30 -2.20
CA ALA A 28 13.36 -14.16 -3.02
C ALA A 28 14.60 -14.47 -3.86
N LYS A 29 15.61 -15.13 -3.27
CA LYS A 29 16.84 -15.56 -3.98
C LYS A 29 16.56 -16.58 -5.07
N GLU A 30 15.62 -17.52 -4.89
CA GLU A 30 15.19 -18.46 -5.92
C GLU A 30 14.62 -17.74 -7.16
N TYR A 31 13.97 -16.61 -6.97
CA TYR A 31 13.45 -15.76 -8.05
C TYR A 31 14.46 -14.72 -8.59
N GLY A 32 15.72 -14.81 -8.15
CA GLY A 32 16.82 -13.97 -8.66
C GLY A 32 16.94 -12.60 -8.01
N PHE A 33 16.29 -12.37 -6.85
CA PHE A 33 16.47 -11.16 -6.03
C PHE A 33 17.68 -11.32 -5.09
N GLU A 34 18.18 -10.19 -4.57
CA GLU A 34 19.32 -10.17 -3.64
C GLU A 34 18.92 -10.67 -2.24
N GLY A 35 17.64 -10.52 -1.86
CA GLY A 35 17.08 -10.88 -0.56
C GLY A 35 15.58 -10.61 -0.52
N GLY A 36 14.97 -10.75 0.66
CA GLY A 36 13.57 -10.46 0.89
C GLY A 36 13.21 -9.01 0.57
N LEU A 37 12.13 -8.82 -0.19
CA LEU A 37 11.70 -7.51 -0.67
C LEU A 37 11.03 -6.72 0.44
N VAL A 38 11.35 -5.44 0.58
CA VAL A 38 10.55 -4.51 1.37
C VAL A 38 9.15 -4.40 0.75
N PRO A 39 8.06 -4.50 1.53
CA PRO A 39 6.70 -4.41 1.01
C PRO A 39 6.43 -3.12 0.24
N GLY A 40 5.70 -3.23 -0.88
CA GLY A 40 5.39 -2.06 -1.70
C GLY A 40 4.58 -0.99 -0.98
N VAL A 41 3.77 -1.38 -0.01
CA VAL A 41 3.01 -0.44 0.86
C VAL A 41 3.95 0.37 1.76
N THR A 42 5.02 -0.25 2.25
CA THR A 42 6.09 0.40 3.03
C THR A 42 6.87 1.39 2.16
N ILE A 43 7.24 0.99 0.93
CA ILE A 43 7.89 1.88 -0.04
C ILE A 43 7.00 3.08 -0.38
N SER A 44 5.69 2.87 -0.52
CA SER A 44 4.72 3.95 -0.75
C SER A 44 4.65 4.93 0.43
N ALA A 45 4.73 4.42 1.67
CA ALA A 45 4.81 5.27 2.85
C ALA A 45 6.09 6.11 2.89
N TYR A 46 7.24 5.55 2.47
CA TYR A 46 8.50 6.30 2.35
C TYR A 46 8.39 7.46 1.35
N LEU A 47 7.75 7.22 0.19
CA LEU A 47 7.58 8.26 -0.83
C LEU A 47 6.75 9.45 -0.33
N VAL A 48 5.79 9.21 0.55
CA VAL A 48 4.90 10.25 1.10
C VAL A 48 5.47 10.88 2.38
N HIS A 49 6.32 10.16 3.12
CA HIS A 49 6.82 10.58 4.43
C HIS A 49 7.31 12.04 4.50
N PRO A 50 8.20 12.54 3.59
CA PRO A 50 8.69 13.91 3.68
C PRO A 50 7.60 14.97 3.49
N LEU A 51 6.49 14.61 2.87
CA LEU A 51 5.37 15.53 2.62
C LEU A 51 4.37 15.59 3.79
N ILE A 52 4.36 14.59 4.67
CA ILE A 52 3.53 14.62 5.90
C ILE A 52 3.95 15.77 6.80
N GLY A 53 5.25 16.03 6.93
CA GLY A 53 5.74 17.19 7.68
C GLY A 53 5.34 18.53 7.07
N LEU A 54 5.19 18.60 5.74
CA LEU A 54 4.84 19.81 5.01
C LEU A 54 3.33 20.07 4.98
N TRP A 55 2.53 19.03 4.68
CA TRP A 55 1.10 19.15 4.43
C TRP A 55 0.22 18.67 5.60
N GLY A 56 0.81 17.95 6.54
CA GLY A 56 0.14 17.53 7.77
C GLY A 56 -1.15 16.77 7.54
N LYS A 57 -2.14 17.12 8.38
CA LYS A 57 -3.46 16.49 8.36
C LYS A 57 -4.23 16.76 7.05
N GLU A 58 -3.97 17.87 6.35
CA GLU A 58 -4.66 18.20 5.10
C GLU A 58 -4.42 17.10 4.04
N TRP A 59 -3.19 16.56 3.97
CA TRP A 59 -2.92 15.42 3.09
C TRP A 59 -3.64 14.14 3.55
N LEU A 60 -3.72 13.89 4.86
CA LEU A 60 -4.46 12.73 5.38
C LEU A 60 -5.96 12.81 5.08
N ASP A 61 -6.52 14.01 5.03
CA ASP A 61 -7.94 14.24 4.75
C ASP A 61 -8.27 14.17 3.24
N SER A 62 -7.36 14.59 2.36
CA SER A 62 -7.66 14.81 0.94
C SER A 62 -6.52 14.45 -0.02
N GLY A 63 -5.51 13.74 0.48
CA GLY A 63 -4.34 13.38 -0.29
C GLY A 63 -4.64 12.37 -1.40
N PHE A 64 -3.96 12.57 -2.52
CA PHE A 64 -3.85 11.63 -3.63
C PHE A 64 -2.40 11.19 -3.75
N ALA A 65 -2.17 9.91 -4.00
CA ALA A 65 -0.85 9.39 -4.32
C ALA A 65 -0.92 8.34 -5.43
N ASN A 66 -0.06 8.48 -6.44
CA ASN A 66 0.17 7.46 -7.46
C ASN A 66 1.61 6.96 -7.31
N CYS A 67 1.78 5.88 -6.58
CA CYS A 67 3.07 5.27 -6.26
C CYS A 67 3.36 4.11 -7.20
N ARG A 68 4.53 4.13 -7.83
CA ARG A 68 4.98 3.09 -8.75
C ARG A 68 6.35 2.56 -8.32
N ILE A 69 6.43 1.23 -8.17
CA ILE A 69 7.66 0.52 -7.83
C ILE A 69 8.28 0.00 -9.12
N THR A 70 9.55 0.29 -9.34
CA THR A 70 10.29 -0.05 -10.57
C THR A 70 11.44 -1.00 -10.32
N SER A 71 11.95 -1.06 -9.08
CA SER A 71 13.05 -1.94 -8.67
C SER A 71 12.87 -2.32 -7.20
N PRO A 72 13.33 -3.50 -6.77
CA PRO A 72 13.30 -3.88 -5.37
C PRO A 72 14.05 -2.92 -4.45
N LEU A 73 13.58 -2.82 -3.21
CA LEU A 73 14.31 -2.27 -2.07
C LEU A 73 14.43 -3.40 -1.06
N TYR A 74 15.59 -3.53 -0.42
CA TYR A 74 15.87 -4.61 0.52
C TYR A 74 15.97 -4.11 1.95
N ASP A 75 15.80 -5.01 2.92
CA ASP A 75 15.95 -4.69 4.33
C ASP A 75 17.35 -4.12 4.61
N GLU A 76 17.45 -3.21 5.58
CA GLU A 76 18.70 -2.54 5.98
C GLU A 76 19.42 -1.73 4.88
N GLU A 77 18.81 -1.56 3.72
CA GLU A 77 19.38 -0.74 2.65
C GLU A 77 19.15 0.74 2.92
N LEU A 78 20.22 1.55 2.83
CA LEU A 78 20.11 3.01 2.89
C LEU A 78 19.50 3.54 1.58
N PHE A 79 18.54 4.43 1.72
CA PHE A 79 17.89 5.10 0.60
C PHE A 79 17.66 6.59 0.87
N GLU A 80 17.41 7.33 -0.20
CA GLU A 80 16.99 8.72 -0.17
C GLU A 80 15.64 8.88 -0.88
N VAL A 81 14.77 9.72 -0.34
CA VAL A 81 13.59 10.23 -1.04
C VAL A 81 13.83 11.68 -1.40
N LYS A 82 13.87 11.95 -2.70
CA LYS A 82 13.97 13.30 -3.25
C LYS A 82 12.58 13.80 -3.57
N SER A 83 12.19 14.94 -2.98
CA SER A 83 10.91 15.58 -3.21
C SER A 83 11.11 16.83 -4.06
N ASN A 84 10.44 16.87 -5.20
CA ASN A 84 10.33 18.03 -6.06
C ASN A 84 8.94 18.64 -5.85
N ILE A 85 8.88 19.78 -5.15
CA ILE A 85 7.65 20.50 -4.87
C ILE A 85 7.30 21.34 -6.11
N VAL A 86 6.17 21.03 -6.74
CA VAL A 86 5.67 21.74 -7.94
C VAL A 86 4.90 22.99 -7.52
N ASP A 87 4.03 22.85 -6.49
CA ASP A 87 3.28 23.94 -5.89
C ASP A 87 2.83 23.54 -4.46
N GLU A 88 1.98 24.36 -3.82
CA GLU A 88 1.48 24.16 -2.45
C GLU A 88 0.70 22.83 -2.25
N THR A 89 0.24 22.21 -3.35
CA THR A 89 -0.63 21.03 -3.32
C THR A 89 -0.12 19.87 -4.17
N HIS A 90 1.03 20.00 -4.82
CA HIS A 90 1.53 19.02 -5.78
C HIS A 90 3.05 18.82 -5.64
N ALA A 91 3.45 17.58 -5.55
CA ALA A 91 4.85 17.16 -5.51
C ALA A 91 5.08 15.86 -6.29
N HIS A 92 6.30 15.69 -6.76
CA HIS A 92 6.83 14.41 -7.22
C HIS A 92 7.91 13.93 -6.27
N THR A 93 7.86 12.65 -5.90
CA THR A 93 8.90 12.04 -5.09
C THR A 93 9.55 10.86 -5.79
N THR A 94 10.84 10.66 -5.51
CA THR A 94 11.63 9.57 -6.09
C THR A 94 12.47 8.93 -5.00
N LEU A 95 12.32 7.63 -4.79
CA LEU A 95 13.12 6.84 -3.88
C LEU A 95 14.32 6.26 -4.63
N ILE A 96 15.53 6.57 -4.14
CA ILE A 96 16.80 6.21 -4.76
C ILE A 96 17.62 5.41 -3.76
N ARG A 97 18.04 4.23 -4.14
CA ARG A 97 18.95 3.37 -3.38
C ARG A 97 20.36 4.00 -3.31
N ARG A 98 21.16 3.63 -2.31
CA ARG A 98 22.53 4.10 -2.16
C ARG A 98 23.40 3.91 -3.42
N ASN A 99 23.13 2.87 -4.21
CA ASN A 99 23.82 2.59 -5.47
C ASN A 99 23.34 3.45 -6.67
N GLY A 100 22.43 4.41 -6.43
CA GLY A 100 21.87 5.30 -7.45
C GLY A 100 20.68 4.72 -8.22
N VAL A 101 20.26 3.49 -7.96
CA VAL A 101 19.10 2.87 -8.61
C VAL A 101 17.82 3.48 -8.09
N VAL A 102 16.93 3.90 -8.99
CA VAL A 102 15.57 4.34 -8.64
C VAL A 102 14.70 3.12 -8.35
N SER A 103 14.25 2.98 -7.11
CA SER A 103 13.35 1.89 -6.69
C SER A 103 11.88 2.23 -6.90
N ALA A 104 11.50 3.49 -6.68
CA ALA A 104 10.11 3.90 -6.79
C ALA A 104 9.98 5.40 -7.06
N ASN A 105 8.82 5.79 -7.57
CA ASN A 105 8.44 7.19 -7.74
C ASN A 105 6.96 7.38 -7.42
N ALA A 106 6.59 8.61 -7.06
CA ALA A 106 5.19 8.96 -6.86
C ALA A 106 4.88 10.37 -7.35
N GLU A 107 3.65 10.53 -7.82
CA GLU A 107 2.95 11.81 -7.94
C GLU A 107 2.02 11.94 -6.74
N ILE A 108 2.15 13.03 -5.97
CA ILE A 108 1.44 13.22 -4.70
C ILE A 108 0.78 14.59 -4.72
N LYS A 109 -0.51 14.64 -4.32
CA LYS A 109 -1.31 15.87 -4.37
C LYS A 109 -2.21 16.01 -3.15
N ILE A 110 -2.58 17.24 -2.84
CA ILE A 110 -3.77 17.56 -2.05
C ILE A 110 -4.90 17.89 -3.03
N ILE A 111 -6.03 17.24 -2.92
CA ILE A 111 -7.17 17.42 -3.83
C ILE A 111 -8.19 18.36 -3.18
N LYS A 112 -8.23 19.63 -3.61
CA LYS A 112 -9.15 20.65 -3.06
C LYS A 112 -10.62 20.33 -3.33
N ASN A 113 -10.93 19.73 -4.48
CA ASN A 113 -12.29 19.32 -4.86
C ASN A 113 -12.35 17.81 -4.96
N LEU A 114 -12.58 17.16 -3.84
CA LEU A 114 -12.65 15.69 -3.76
C LEU A 114 -13.73 15.14 -4.71
N PRO A 115 -13.44 14.07 -5.45
CA PRO A 115 -14.47 13.35 -6.17
C PRO A 115 -15.50 12.79 -5.18
N LYS A 116 -16.70 12.48 -5.68
CA LYS A 116 -17.73 11.86 -4.84
C LYS A 116 -17.21 10.52 -4.33
N PRO A 117 -17.15 10.30 -2.99
CA PRO A 117 -16.71 9.03 -2.45
C PRO A 117 -17.68 7.91 -2.83
N PRO A 118 -17.18 6.67 -3.05
CA PRO A 118 -18.04 5.51 -3.27
C PRO A 118 -18.91 5.22 -2.04
N LEU A 119 -20.02 4.53 -2.28
CA LEU A 119 -20.88 4.00 -1.23
C LEU A 119 -20.46 2.57 -0.90
N LEU A 120 -20.63 2.17 0.36
CA LEU A 120 -20.47 0.79 0.81
C LEU A 120 -21.45 -0.12 0.04
N ARG A 121 -20.94 -1.17 -0.58
CA ARG A 121 -21.75 -2.18 -1.31
C ARG A 121 -22.38 -3.20 -0.37
N ALA A 122 -21.86 -3.30 0.87
CA ALA A 122 -22.18 -4.34 1.84
C ALA A 122 -21.82 -5.75 1.33
N ASP A 123 -20.66 -5.90 0.72
CA ASP A 123 -20.10 -7.18 0.32
C ASP A 123 -20.02 -8.12 1.54
N LYS A 124 -20.23 -9.44 1.28
CA LYS A 124 -20.23 -10.42 2.36
C LYS A 124 -18.88 -10.47 3.06
N LEU A 125 -18.88 -10.26 4.37
CA LEU A 125 -17.66 -10.40 5.19
C LEU A 125 -17.11 -11.83 5.10
N VAL A 126 -15.79 -11.94 5.18
CA VAL A 126 -15.11 -13.22 5.31
C VAL A 126 -15.60 -13.94 6.57
N GLU A 127 -15.84 -15.24 6.44
CA GLU A 127 -16.26 -16.10 7.55
C GLU A 127 -15.05 -16.74 8.20
N GLU A 128 -15.13 -17.04 9.48
CA GLU A 128 -14.12 -17.81 10.18
C GLU A 128 -13.89 -19.17 9.48
N GLY A 129 -12.63 -19.56 9.34
CA GLY A 129 -12.24 -20.80 8.64
C GLY A 129 -12.27 -20.71 7.12
N PHE A 130 -12.57 -19.55 6.53
CA PHE A 130 -12.48 -19.37 5.08
C PHE A 130 -11.05 -19.57 4.59
N THR A 131 -10.87 -20.45 3.62
CA THR A 131 -9.60 -20.66 2.92
C THR A 131 -9.72 -20.09 1.52
N PRO A 132 -8.91 -19.10 1.14
CA PRO A 132 -8.95 -18.54 -0.21
C PRO A 132 -8.48 -19.58 -1.24
N PRO A 133 -9.12 -19.66 -2.42
CA PRO A 133 -8.66 -20.51 -3.51
C PRO A 133 -7.30 -20.04 -4.02
N HIS A 134 -6.49 -20.94 -4.61
CA HIS A 134 -5.26 -20.54 -5.30
C HIS A 134 -5.57 -19.60 -6.46
N ALA A 135 -4.80 -18.51 -6.56
CA ALA A 135 -4.98 -17.50 -7.59
C ALA A 135 -4.68 -18.07 -8.99
N THR A 136 -5.68 -18.07 -9.84
CA THR A 136 -5.59 -18.34 -11.28
C THR A 136 -6.41 -17.30 -12.03
N LYS A 137 -6.20 -17.23 -13.34
CA LYS A 137 -7.00 -16.34 -14.20
C LYS A 137 -8.51 -16.64 -14.11
N GLU A 138 -8.87 -17.92 -13.98
CA GLU A 138 -10.26 -18.39 -13.84
C GLU A 138 -10.85 -17.93 -12.51
N VAL A 139 -10.12 -18.10 -11.39
CA VAL A 139 -10.53 -17.65 -10.05
C VAL A 139 -10.73 -16.12 -10.03
N TRP A 140 -9.82 -15.35 -10.62
CA TRP A 140 -9.99 -13.90 -10.70
C TRP A 140 -11.19 -13.48 -11.54
N ASN A 141 -11.46 -14.16 -12.67
CA ASN A 141 -12.64 -13.90 -13.49
C ASN A 141 -13.94 -14.29 -12.77
N GLU A 142 -13.93 -15.36 -11.99
CA GLU A 142 -15.05 -15.74 -11.13
C GLU A 142 -15.31 -14.69 -10.05
N LEU A 143 -14.28 -14.24 -9.33
CA LEU A 143 -14.38 -13.16 -8.35
C LEU A 143 -14.86 -11.84 -8.97
N LYS A 144 -14.43 -11.55 -10.20
CA LYS A 144 -14.93 -10.39 -10.96
C LYS A 144 -16.44 -10.46 -11.22
N SER A 145 -16.96 -11.63 -11.49
CA SER A 145 -18.38 -11.81 -11.85
C SER A 145 -19.30 -11.95 -10.63
N ARG A 146 -18.87 -12.68 -9.59
CA ARG A 146 -19.69 -12.97 -8.40
C ARG A 146 -19.50 -11.99 -7.24
N GLY A 147 -18.45 -11.15 -7.30
CA GLY A 147 -18.01 -10.29 -6.20
C GLY A 147 -16.97 -10.95 -5.30
N CYS A 148 -16.29 -10.12 -4.51
CA CYS A 148 -15.27 -10.50 -3.56
C CYS A 148 -15.83 -10.48 -2.14
N LYS A 149 -15.14 -11.13 -1.20
CA LYS A 149 -15.44 -10.99 0.23
C LYS A 149 -14.84 -9.71 0.78
N ALA A 150 -15.56 -9.07 1.70
CA ALA A 150 -15.06 -7.94 2.47
C ALA A 150 -14.31 -8.42 3.71
N PHE A 151 -13.39 -7.59 4.20
CA PHE A 151 -12.58 -7.85 5.40
C PHE A 151 -12.66 -6.67 6.35
N LYS A 152 -12.41 -6.93 7.64
CA LYS A 152 -12.26 -5.90 8.66
C LYS A 152 -10.82 -5.81 9.11
N PHE A 153 -10.34 -4.57 9.30
CA PHE A 153 -9.00 -4.27 9.78
C PHE A 153 -9.05 -3.12 10.78
N THR A 154 -8.20 -3.19 11.80
CA THR A 154 -8.04 -2.11 12.77
C THR A 154 -6.55 -1.87 12.98
N TRP A 155 -6.10 -0.63 12.89
CA TRP A 155 -4.75 -0.28 13.26
C TRP A 155 -4.70 -0.05 14.77
N GLY A 156 -3.95 -0.89 15.48
CA GLY A 156 -3.94 -0.92 16.93
C GLY A 156 -2.59 -1.31 17.53
N ASP A 157 -2.54 -1.46 18.85
CA ASP A 157 -1.30 -1.70 19.62
C ASP A 157 -0.65 -3.06 19.34
N GLU A 158 -1.43 -4.06 18.93
CA GLU A 158 -0.93 -5.43 18.68
C GLU A 158 -0.08 -5.51 17.41
N ASP A 159 -0.35 -4.66 16.42
CA ASP A 159 0.44 -4.55 15.20
C ASP A 159 0.40 -3.10 14.67
N PRO A 160 1.26 -2.21 15.18
CA PRO A 160 1.24 -0.80 14.82
C PRO A 160 1.69 -0.52 13.39
N LEU A 161 2.19 -1.53 12.63
CA LEU A 161 2.71 -1.39 11.26
C LEU A 161 3.57 -0.12 11.09
N ILE A 162 4.54 0.02 11.98
CA ILE A 162 5.53 1.08 11.91
C ILE A 162 6.41 0.80 10.69
N TYR A 163 6.47 1.76 9.77
CA TYR A 163 7.26 1.61 8.54
C TYR A 163 8.70 2.13 8.65
N LEU A 164 9.09 2.65 9.81
CA LEU A 164 10.46 3.08 10.14
C LEU A 164 11.06 2.18 11.20
N ARG A 165 12.38 2.06 11.21
CA ARG A 165 13.09 1.24 12.21
C ARG A 165 12.95 1.77 13.63
N ASP A 166 12.95 3.09 13.77
CA ASP A 166 12.63 3.76 15.03
C ASP A 166 11.26 4.42 14.94
N ALA A 167 10.35 3.99 15.82
CA ALA A 167 9.02 4.54 15.89
C ALA A 167 9.01 6.04 16.25
N SER A 168 10.04 6.51 16.95
CA SER A 168 10.18 7.93 17.31
C SER A 168 10.45 8.84 16.10
N ASP A 169 10.91 8.28 14.98
CA ASP A 169 11.13 9.01 13.73
C ASP A 169 9.84 9.24 12.94
N LEU A 170 8.74 8.59 13.32
CA LEU A 170 7.43 8.88 12.73
C LEU A 170 6.98 10.30 13.10
N PRO A 171 6.40 11.04 12.14
CA PRO A 171 5.73 12.29 12.48
C PRO A 171 4.74 12.11 13.64
N ASP A 172 4.65 13.08 14.56
CA ASP A 172 3.73 13.04 15.71
C ASP A 172 2.30 12.67 15.32
N LEU A 173 1.87 13.16 14.19
CA LEU A 173 0.59 12.92 13.54
C LEU A 173 0.34 11.43 13.22
N LEU A 174 1.39 10.64 12.97
CA LEU A 174 1.32 9.22 12.60
C LEU A 174 1.76 8.28 13.73
N GLN A 175 1.93 8.79 14.94
CA GLN A 175 2.24 7.95 16.09
C GLN A 175 1.06 7.04 16.44
N PRO A 176 1.29 5.73 16.71
CA PRO A 176 0.25 4.76 17.05
C PRO A 176 -0.26 4.96 18.49
N ARG A 177 -0.96 6.06 18.72
CA ARG A 177 -1.49 6.45 20.02
C ARG A 177 -2.77 7.28 19.86
N GLU A 178 -3.46 7.51 20.96
CA GLU A 178 -4.60 8.44 20.99
C GLU A 178 -4.21 9.81 20.43
N GLY A 179 -5.02 10.35 19.53
CA GLY A 179 -4.76 11.57 18.78
C GLY A 179 -3.89 11.39 17.53
N GLY A 180 -3.31 10.22 17.30
CA GLY A 180 -2.61 9.88 16.06
C GLY A 180 -3.55 9.38 14.96
N PHE A 181 -3.02 9.29 13.74
CA PHE A 181 -3.74 8.82 12.57
C PHE A 181 -3.02 7.65 11.90
N SER A 182 -3.78 6.76 11.30
CA SER A 182 -3.28 5.62 10.53
C SER A 182 -2.34 6.07 9.42
N ASN A 183 -1.16 5.45 9.34
CA ASN A 183 -0.19 5.74 8.30
C ASN A 183 -0.56 5.07 6.97
N LEU A 184 0.06 5.53 5.88
CA LEU A 184 -0.22 5.05 4.54
C LEU A 184 0.15 3.56 4.37
N SER A 185 1.20 3.06 5.05
CA SER A 185 1.60 1.65 4.96
C SER A 185 0.48 0.72 5.43
N PHE A 186 -0.18 1.06 6.56
CA PHE A 186 -1.34 0.31 7.05
C PHE A 186 -2.54 0.41 6.10
N LEU A 187 -2.91 1.63 5.69
CA LEU A 187 -4.09 1.83 4.83
C LEU A 187 -3.95 1.11 3.49
N LEU A 188 -2.78 1.16 2.86
CA LEU A 188 -2.50 0.37 1.66
C LEU A 188 -2.35 -1.12 1.98
N GLY A 189 -1.88 -1.48 3.17
CA GLY A 189 -1.82 -2.85 3.68
C GLY A 189 -3.19 -3.53 3.65
N CYS A 190 -4.26 -2.80 3.98
CA CYS A 190 -5.62 -3.31 3.88
C CYS A 190 -5.96 -3.78 2.45
N SER A 191 -5.42 -3.13 1.41
CA SER A 191 -5.61 -3.58 0.02
C SER A 191 -4.85 -4.86 -0.29
N ASN A 192 -3.65 -5.05 0.26
CA ASN A 192 -2.88 -6.27 0.10
C ASN A 192 -3.56 -7.46 0.80
N TRP A 193 -4.07 -7.25 2.00
CA TRP A 193 -4.70 -8.30 2.80
C TRP A 193 -6.06 -8.73 2.23
N VAL A 194 -6.91 -7.78 1.79
CA VAL A 194 -8.18 -8.15 1.13
C VAL A 194 -7.93 -8.87 -0.20
N LEU A 195 -6.87 -8.49 -0.94
CA LEU A 195 -6.48 -9.15 -2.18
C LEU A 195 -6.06 -10.60 -1.91
N SER A 196 -5.06 -10.82 -1.03
CA SER A 196 -4.55 -12.15 -0.70
C SER A 196 -5.58 -13.01 0.06
N GLY A 197 -6.48 -12.38 0.81
CA GLY A 197 -7.59 -13.06 1.48
C GLY A 197 -8.71 -13.54 0.55
N ASN A 198 -8.83 -12.98 -0.65
CA ASN A 198 -9.78 -13.43 -1.66
C ASN A 198 -9.23 -14.52 -2.58
N ALA A 199 -7.92 -14.51 -2.86
CA ALA A 199 -7.25 -15.58 -3.59
C ALA A 199 -5.80 -15.70 -3.10
N TYR A 200 -5.38 -16.92 -2.80
CA TYR A 200 -4.04 -17.22 -2.30
C TYR A 200 -3.01 -17.07 -3.41
N MET A 201 -2.01 -16.23 -3.16
CA MET A 201 -0.90 -15.94 -4.06
C MET A 201 0.42 -16.07 -3.29
N ASN A 202 1.37 -16.85 -3.82
CA ASN A 202 2.70 -16.97 -3.23
C ASN A 202 3.71 -17.52 -4.24
N PRO A 203 4.73 -16.73 -4.64
CA PRO A 203 4.91 -15.32 -4.31
C PRO A 203 4.08 -14.38 -5.18
N TRP A 204 3.91 -13.15 -4.73
CA TRP A 204 3.32 -12.08 -5.52
C TRP A 204 4.01 -10.73 -5.25
N ILE A 205 3.94 -9.80 -6.18
CA ILE A 205 4.66 -8.53 -6.11
C ILE A 205 3.70 -7.35 -6.31
N HIS A 206 3.70 -6.44 -5.35
CA HIS A 206 3.05 -5.13 -5.45
C HIS A 206 3.81 -4.25 -6.46
N VAL A 207 3.12 -3.71 -7.45
CA VAL A 207 3.74 -2.94 -8.55
C VAL A 207 3.37 -1.48 -8.51
N GLN A 208 2.09 -1.17 -8.28
CA GLN A 208 1.58 0.20 -8.29
C GLN A 208 0.35 0.31 -7.42
N THR A 209 0.23 1.44 -6.72
CA THR A 209 -1.01 1.88 -6.10
C THR A 209 -1.36 3.31 -6.52
N ILE A 210 -2.65 3.53 -6.76
CA ILE A 210 -3.22 4.87 -6.89
C ILE A 210 -4.24 5.00 -5.76
N SER A 211 -4.03 5.94 -4.85
CA SER A 211 -4.90 6.13 -3.68
C SER A 211 -5.45 7.54 -3.59
N GLN A 212 -6.67 7.66 -3.08
CA GLN A 212 -7.34 8.92 -2.78
C GLN A 212 -7.92 8.87 -1.37
N ASN A 213 -7.46 9.76 -0.50
CA ASN A 213 -8.00 9.95 0.83
C ASN A 213 -9.29 10.79 0.77
N TYR A 214 -10.25 10.48 1.62
CA TYR A 214 -11.47 11.26 1.82
C TYR A 214 -11.57 11.84 3.22
N ARG A 215 -10.83 11.27 4.16
CA ARG A 215 -10.61 11.78 5.51
C ARG A 215 -9.46 11.05 6.20
N ALA A 216 -8.83 11.70 7.16
CA ALA A 216 -7.87 11.08 8.07
C ALA A 216 -8.56 9.98 8.91
N VAL A 217 -7.87 8.86 9.10
CA VAL A 217 -8.37 7.72 9.89
C VAL A 217 -7.67 7.75 11.24
N SER A 218 -8.41 7.99 12.31
CA SER A 218 -7.86 8.01 13.66
C SER A 218 -7.32 6.63 14.07
N TYR A 219 -6.34 6.63 14.96
CA TYR A 219 -5.83 5.41 15.58
C TYR A 219 -6.97 4.60 16.20
N GLY A 220 -6.93 3.28 16.01
CA GLY A 220 -7.94 2.37 16.54
C GLY A 220 -9.29 2.35 15.80
N THR A 221 -9.47 3.14 14.73
CA THR A 221 -10.70 3.09 13.93
C THR A 221 -10.84 1.77 13.19
N PRO A 222 -11.93 0.99 13.42
CA PRO A 222 -12.19 -0.22 12.65
C PRO A 222 -12.61 0.12 11.21
N LEU A 223 -12.02 -0.57 10.24
CA LEU A 223 -12.27 -0.38 8.82
C LEU A 223 -12.90 -1.61 8.18
N ILE A 224 -13.81 -1.38 7.23
CA ILE A 224 -14.30 -2.39 6.29
C ILE A 224 -13.59 -2.16 4.96
N SER A 225 -12.95 -3.21 4.43
CA SER A 225 -12.31 -3.21 3.12
C SER A 225 -13.14 -4.02 2.14
N GLU A 226 -13.65 -3.37 1.09
CA GLU A 226 -14.33 -4.01 -0.03
C GLU A 226 -13.45 -3.97 -1.28
N MET A 227 -13.40 -5.08 -2.01
CA MET A 227 -12.58 -5.21 -3.21
C MET A 227 -13.42 -5.57 -4.44
N GLN A 228 -12.99 -5.10 -5.60
CA GLN A 228 -13.49 -5.57 -6.90
C GLN A 228 -12.33 -5.83 -7.85
N VAL A 229 -12.45 -6.85 -8.69
CA VAL A 229 -11.48 -7.13 -9.75
C VAL A 229 -11.81 -6.27 -10.96
N ASN A 230 -10.87 -5.40 -11.34
CA ASN A 230 -10.99 -4.56 -12.54
C ASN A 230 -10.57 -5.33 -13.79
N SER A 231 -9.35 -5.88 -13.78
CA SER A 231 -8.81 -6.64 -14.91
C SER A 231 -7.76 -7.65 -14.50
N VAL A 232 -7.62 -8.68 -15.32
CA VAL A 232 -6.56 -9.70 -15.26
C VAL A 232 -5.86 -9.68 -16.62
N PHE A 233 -4.54 -9.53 -16.62
CA PHE A 233 -3.79 -9.42 -17.88
C PHE A 233 -2.39 -10.02 -17.75
N GLU A 234 -1.77 -10.30 -18.90
CA GLU A 234 -0.39 -10.75 -18.99
C GLU A 234 0.49 -9.65 -19.58
N LYS A 235 1.70 -9.50 -19.03
CA LYS A 235 2.72 -8.59 -19.55
C LYS A 235 4.11 -9.14 -19.29
N LYS A 236 4.93 -9.25 -20.32
CA LYS A 236 6.33 -9.76 -20.25
C LYS A 236 6.44 -11.15 -19.60
N GLY A 237 5.41 -11.99 -19.76
CA GLY A 237 5.33 -13.33 -19.20
C GLY A 237 4.97 -13.40 -17.71
N HIS A 238 4.63 -12.29 -17.08
CA HIS A 238 4.03 -12.24 -15.74
C HIS A 238 2.53 -12.08 -15.84
N GLU A 239 1.79 -12.69 -14.93
CA GLU A 239 0.35 -12.52 -14.80
C GLU A 239 0.02 -11.45 -13.76
N PHE A 240 -0.80 -10.48 -14.16
CA PHE A 240 -1.16 -9.31 -13.36
C PHE A 240 -2.62 -9.32 -12.97
N ILE A 241 -2.89 -8.77 -11.80
CA ILE A 241 -4.21 -8.43 -11.30
C ILE A 241 -4.28 -6.93 -11.04
N ASP A 242 -5.37 -6.31 -11.47
CA ASP A 242 -5.76 -4.94 -11.18
C ASP A 242 -7.05 -4.98 -10.37
N VAL A 243 -7.03 -4.41 -9.18
CA VAL A 243 -8.18 -4.38 -8.27
C VAL A 243 -8.45 -2.98 -7.77
N GLY A 244 -9.72 -2.66 -7.61
CA GLY A 244 -10.18 -1.49 -6.86
C GLY A 244 -10.56 -1.91 -5.44
N VAL A 245 -10.04 -1.18 -4.45
CA VAL A 245 -10.32 -1.40 -3.03
C VAL A 245 -10.85 -0.11 -2.43
N ASN A 246 -11.93 -0.21 -1.67
CA ASN A 246 -12.48 0.91 -0.93
C ASN A 246 -12.45 0.59 0.57
N LEU A 247 -11.93 1.51 1.36
CA LEU A 247 -11.92 1.44 2.81
C LEU A 247 -13.04 2.31 3.37
N PHE A 248 -13.82 1.75 4.26
CA PHE A 248 -14.92 2.42 4.93
C PHE A 248 -14.70 2.35 6.44
N ASP A 249 -14.99 3.44 7.13
CA ASP A 249 -15.12 3.40 8.58
C ASP A 249 -16.29 2.49 8.96
N GLU A 250 -16.06 1.58 9.92
CA GLU A 250 -17.09 0.62 10.31
C GLU A 250 -18.26 1.26 11.03
N GLU A 251 -18.08 2.38 11.73
CA GLU A 251 -19.13 3.03 12.51
C GLU A 251 -20.13 3.77 11.61
N ASP A 252 -19.64 4.73 10.82
CA ASP A 252 -20.50 5.62 10.02
C ASP A 252 -20.66 5.17 8.56
N LYS A 253 -19.99 4.10 8.14
CA LYS A 253 -20.01 3.50 6.79
C LYS A 253 -19.56 4.45 5.66
N LYS A 254 -18.87 5.53 5.99
CA LYS A 254 -18.33 6.46 5.00
C LYS A 254 -16.99 5.99 4.48
N CYS A 255 -16.77 6.18 3.19
CA CYS A 255 -15.48 5.90 2.56
C CYS A 255 -14.41 6.82 3.13
N VAL A 256 -13.28 6.23 3.55
CA VAL A 256 -12.11 6.94 4.05
C VAL A 256 -10.99 6.99 3.02
N MET A 257 -10.88 5.95 2.16
CA MET A 257 -9.88 5.88 1.11
C MET A 257 -10.35 4.97 -0.03
N THR A 258 -10.00 5.33 -1.26
CA THR A 258 -10.05 4.42 -2.40
C THR A 258 -8.63 4.09 -2.86
N ILE A 259 -8.41 2.85 -3.28
CA ILE A 259 -7.12 2.32 -3.70
C ILE A 259 -7.32 1.54 -5.00
N ASN A 260 -6.54 1.85 -6.02
CA ASN A 260 -6.35 0.97 -7.16
C ASN A 260 -4.98 0.30 -7.02
N LEU A 261 -4.97 -1.01 -6.90
CA LEU A 261 -3.75 -1.81 -6.73
C LEU A 261 -3.51 -2.66 -7.97
N ILE A 262 -2.28 -2.57 -8.50
CA ILE A 262 -1.78 -3.47 -9.54
C ILE A 262 -0.68 -4.34 -8.94
N ALA A 263 -0.85 -5.66 -9.05
CA ALA A 263 0.10 -6.64 -8.55
C ALA A 263 0.41 -7.72 -9.60
N ILE A 264 1.61 -8.28 -9.56
CA ILE A 264 1.95 -9.53 -10.23
C ILE A 264 1.52 -10.65 -9.30
N TYR A 265 0.50 -11.41 -9.67
CA TYR A 265 0.04 -12.54 -8.87
C TYR A 265 0.72 -13.86 -9.26
N ARG A 266 1.38 -13.90 -10.41
CA ARG A 266 2.20 -15.04 -10.88
C ARG A 266 3.41 -14.54 -11.63
N LEU A 267 4.58 -14.91 -11.13
CA LEU A 267 5.85 -14.56 -11.74
C LEU A 267 6.14 -15.45 -12.96
N ARG A 268 6.87 -14.92 -13.94
CA ARG A 268 7.35 -15.71 -15.07
C ARG A 268 8.23 -16.85 -14.56
N GLY A 269 7.91 -18.08 -14.96
CA GLY A 269 8.68 -19.29 -14.60
C GLY A 269 8.30 -19.91 -13.24
N SER A 270 7.21 -19.40 -12.60
CA SER A 270 6.64 -20.04 -11.39
C SER A 270 5.58 -21.08 -11.73
#